data_12afcadcc15eb216ec21adf08a48566b
#
_entry.id   12afcadcc15eb216ec21adf08a48566b
#
_cell.length_a   1.000
_cell.length_b   1.000
_cell.length_c   1.000
_cell.angle_alpha   90.00
_cell.angle_beta   90.00
_cell.angle_gamma   90.00
#
_symmetry.space_group_name_H-M   'P 1'
#
loop_
_entity.id
_entity.type
_entity.pdbx_description
1 polymer ?
#
loop_
_entity_poly.entity_id
_entity_poly.type
_entity_poly.pdbx_seq_one_letter_code
_entity_poly.pdbx_strand_id
1 'polypeptide(L)'
;RMQVEDHPNAYSIEESLSLEAGIAYAFYAIADILKDDADPNTALLYVRLAQYLNENSQKAILLAADLLEQMGQYDLAVEEYAKISPSSSYFLSSELGRVGALRDGGKTEAALEVLYYLSREFSDIGIVHNSLGDFLRREERYSEAKIAYDRAVDIYRENNNVSWVVLYARGITHERLQEWDKAESDFRNALTINPDQANVLNYLGYSLIDRGEKLDEAMTMIEKAVSLQPESGYIVDSLAWGLFKLGQYETAIPHMEKAAELMPVDPIVTDHLGDLYWAVGRQLEAKFQWRRALSFDPELKDATRIREKLRIGLDRVLVNEGLKPTSELYANDK
;
A
#
# COMPACT_ATOMS: atom_id res chain seq x y z
N ARG A 1 7.09 12.75 -11.91
CA ARG A 1 8.18 13.61 -11.41
C ARG A 1 7.60 14.99 -11.25
N MET A 2 7.09 15.32 -10.05
CA MET A 2 6.91 16.72 -9.67
C MET A 2 8.30 17.33 -9.58
N GLN A 3 8.61 18.23 -10.50
CA GLN A 3 9.69 19.18 -10.28
C GLN A 3 9.18 20.18 -9.24
N VAL A 4 9.53 19.97 -7.97
CA VAL A 4 9.69 21.08 -7.06
C VAL A 4 10.90 21.84 -7.60
N GLU A 5 10.66 23.02 -8.13
CA GLU A 5 11.76 23.94 -8.42
C GLU A 5 12.43 24.24 -7.08
N ASP A 6 13.55 23.57 -6.83
CA ASP A 6 14.51 23.96 -5.82
C ASP A 6 14.98 25.36 -6.14
N HIS A 7 14.35 26.36 -5.55
CA HIS A 7 15.01 27.63 -5.37
C HIS A 7 16.17 27.39 -4.41
N PRO A 8 17.43 27.54 -4.88
CA PRO A 8 18.56 27.38 -3.99
C PRO A 8 18.49 28.45 -2.91
N ASN A 9 18.19 28.03 -1.69
CA ASN A 9 18.59 28.61 -0.44
C ASN A 9 18.88 30.12 -0.42
N ALA A 10 17.88 30.91 -0.15
CA ALA A 10 18.11 32.10 0.64
C ALA A 10 18.37 31.63 2.08
N TYR A 11 19.60 31.21 2.38
CA TYR A 11 20.05 31.16 3.76
C TYR A 11 19.85 32.57 4.33
N SER A 12 19.15 32.69 5.43
CA SER A 12 19.21 33.94 6.17
C SER A 12 20.67 34.16 6.51
N ILE A 13 21.25 35.27 6.05
CA ILE A 13 22.68 35.59 6.17
C ILE A 13 23.15 35.61 7.65
N GLU A 14 22.23 35.67 8.60
CA GLU A 14 22.46 35.67 10.03
C GLU A 14 22.84 34.29 10.63
N GLU A 15 22.33 33.17 10.11
CA GLU A 15 22.71 31.82 10.58
C GLU A 15 24.06 31.35 10.06
N SER A 16 24.58 31.93 8.98
CA SER A 16 25.85 31.52 8.35
C SER A 16 27.11 32.15 8.98
N LEU A 17 26.97 32.94 10.03
CA LEU A 17 28.08 33.74 10.58
C LEU A 17 28.80 33.12 11.78
N SER A 18 28.31 32.05 12.40
CA SER A 18 29.05 31.38 13.47
C SER A 18 29.81 30.15 12.96
N LEU A 19 31.06 29.99 13.42
CA LEU A 19 31.85 28.80 13.14
C LEU A 19 31.11 27.52 13.54
N GLU A 20 30.41 27.58 14.68
CA GLU A 20 29.60 26.46 15.22
C GLU A 20 28.45 26.06 14.28
N ALA A 21 27.72 27.03 13.75
CA ALA A 21 26.66 26.77 12.77
C ALA A 21 27.19 26.13 11.48
N GLY A 22 28.36 26.57 11.00
CA GLY A 22 29.04 25.97 9.86
C GLY A 22 29.46 24.52 10.10
N ILE A 23 29.99 24.20 11.29
CA ILE A 23 30.37 22.85 11.69
C ILE A 23 29.12 21.99 11.87
N ALA A 24 28.08 22.51 12.51
CA ALA A 24 26.79 21.82 12.64
C ALA A 24 26.21 21.42 11.29
N TYR A 25 26.24 22.36 10.33
CA TYR A 25 25.79 22.06 8.95
C TYR A 25 26.64 20.99 8.26
N ALA A 26 27.98 21.03 8.44
CA ALA A 26 28.86 20.00 7.88
C ALA A 26 28.54 18.60 8.44
N PHE A 27 28.28 18.46 9.73
CA PHE A 27 27.85 17.20 10.33
C PHE A 27 26.47 16.75 9.82
N TYR A 28 25.51 17.67 9.71
CA TYR A 28 24.22 17.37 9.10
C TYR A 28 24.38 16.86 7.64
N ALA A 29 25.17 17.56 6.83
CA ALA A 29 25.40 17.18 5.43
C ALA A 29 26.06 15.79 5.30
N ILE A 30 27.00 15.46 6.18
CA ILE A 30 27.60 14.11 6.25
C ILE A 30 26.52 13.07 6.57
N ALA A 31 25.67 13.33 7.57
CA ALA A 31 24.59 12.42 7.95
C ALA A 31 23.58 12.24 6.81
N ASP A 32 23.21 13.31 6.12
CA ASP A 32 22.27 13.29 5.00
C ASP A 32 22.78 12.47 3.80
N ILE A 33 24.11 12.48 3.57
CA ILE A 33 24.75 11.62 2.56
C ILE A 33 24.76 10.15 3.03
N LEU A 34 25.01 9.92 4.31
CA LEU A 34 25.18 8.56 4.86
C LEU A 34 23.85 7.83 5.12
N LYS A 35 22.74 8.53 5.19
CA LYS A 35 21.42 7.95 5.59
C LYS A 35 20.97 6.77 4.72
N ASP A 36 21.32 6.79 3.43
CA ASP A 36 20.88 5.79 2.44
C ASP A 36 21.92 4.68 2.22
N ASP A 37 23.23 4.95 2.47
CA ASP A 37 24.33 4.07 2.08
C ASP A 37 25.08 3.47 3.30
N ALA A 38 24.86 3.96 4.51
CA ALA A 38 25.56 3.53 5.70
C ALA A 38 24.64 2.92 6.76
N ASP A 39 25.24 2.32 7.80
CA ASP A 39 24.51 1.93 9.00
C ASP A 39 23.82 3.16 9.62
N PRO A 40 22.49 3.11 9.88
CA PRO A 40 21.74 4.24 10.45
C PRO A 40 22.34 4.79 11.75
N ASN A 41 23.01 3.95 12.56
CA ASN A 41 23.70 4.40 13.75
C ASN A 41 24.84 5.40 13.45
N THR A 42 25.55 5.20 12.34
CA THR A 42 26.62 6.10 11.92
C THR A 42 26.06 7.47 11.51
N ALA A 43 24.99 7.46 10.68
CA ALA A 43 24.31 8.70 10.28
C ALA A 43 23.73 9.42 11.52
N LEU A 44 23.12 8.69 12.44
CA LEU A 44 22.54 9.24 13.68
C LEU A 44 23.62 9.90 14.55
N LEU A 45 24.83 9.33 14.65
CA LEU A 45 25.94 9.95 15.38
C LEU A 45 26.25 11.36 14.82
N TYR A 46 26.38 11.49 13.51
CA TYR A 46 26.67 12.79 12.89
C TYR A 46 25.50 13.78 13.06
N VAL A 47 24.27 13.34 12.97
CA VAL A 47 23.10 14.18 13.25
C VAL A 47 23.10 14.65 14.71
N ARG A 48 23.42 13.79 15.68
CA ARG A 48 23.52 14.17 17.09
C ARG A 48 24.63 15.21 17.35
N LEU A 49 25.76 15.11 16.64
CA LEU A 49 26.80 16.14 16.68
C LEU A 49 26.30 17.48 16.08
N ALA A 50 25.56 17.43 14.98
CA ALA A 50 24.93 18.62 14.40
C ALA A 50 23.93 19.26 15.38
N GLN A 51 23.07 18.47 16.02
CA GLN A 51 22.11 18.94 17.03
C GLN A 51 22.79 19.50 18.28
N TYR A 52 23.91 18.90 18.71
CA TYR A 52 24.68 19.41 19.88
C TYR A 52 25.24 20.83 19.63
N LEU A 53 25.64 21.11 18.39
CA LEU A 53 26.15 22.43 18.01
C LEU A 53 25.05 23.43 17.64
N ASN A 54 23.91 22.95 17.19
CA ASN A 54 22.72 23.74 16.84
C ASN A 54 21.43 22.97 17.20
N GLU A 55 20.98 23.14 18.44
CA GLU A 55 19.79 22.45 18.98
C GLU A 55 18.51 22.78 18.21
N ASN A 56 18.45 23.94 17.57
CA ASN A 56 17.28 24.40 16.82
C ASN A 56 17.32 24.06 15.33
N SER A 57 18.29 23.26 14.89
CA SER A 57 18.39 22.82 13.49
C SER A 57 17.25 21.89 13.14
N GLN A 58 16.18 22.43 12.53
CA GLN A 58 14.98 21.69 12.20
C GLN A 58 15.27 20.52 11.23
N LYS A 59 16.19 20.71 10.27
CA LYS A 59 16.64 19.66 9.37
C LYS A 59 17.32 18.51 10.10
N ALA A 60 18.18 18.83 11.10
CA ALA A 60 18.83 17.82 11.90
C ALA A 60 17.84 17.07 12.82
N ILE A 61 16.82 17.76 13.33
CA ILE A 61 15.75 17.16 14.13
C ILE A 61 14.96 16.16 13.25
N LEU A 62 14.52 16.55 12.06
CA LEU A 62 13.78 15.67 11.16
C LEU A 62 14.60 14.46 10.74
N LEU A 63 15.86 14.67 10.35
CA LEU A 63 16.73 13.56 9.95
C LEU A 63 17.01 12.60 11.13
N ALA A 64 17.16 13.11 12.35
CA ALA A 64 17.30 12.28 13.53
C ALA A 64 16.04 11.42 13.77
N ALA A 65 14.85 12.02 13.60
CA ALA A 65 13.59 11.31 13.75
C ALA A 65 13.44 10.20 12.69
N ASP A 66 13.71 10.51 11.41
CA ASP A 66 13.65 9.54 10.32
C ASP A 66 14.61 8.36 10.54
N LEU A 67 15.84 8.62 10.99
CA LEU A 67 16.82 7.57 11.32
C LEU A 67 16.37 6.71 12.50
N LEU A 68 15.75 7.30 13.51
CA LEU A 68 15.21 6.57 14.66
C LEU A 68 14.04 5.67 14.24
N GLU A 69 13.18 6.13 13.33
CA GLU A 69 12.12 5.28 12.74
C GLU A 69 12.70 4.09 11.99
N GLN A 70 13.70 4.30 11.13
CA GLN A 70 14.40 3.22 10.42
C GLN A 70 15.01 2.18 11.37
N MET A 71 15.44 2.62 12.55
CA MET A 71 15.98 1.76 13.61
C MET A 71 14.89 1.11 14.49
N GLY A 72 13.61 1.35 14.23
CA GLY A 72 12.49 0.88 15.06
C GLY A 72 12.39 1.54 16.42
N GLN A 73 13.09 2.67 16.63
CA GLN A 73 13.09 3.43 17.90
C GLN A 73 11.97 4.48 17.88
N TYR A 74 10.74 4.02 17.69
CA TYR A 74 9.57 4.87 17.43
C TYR A 74 9.29 5.90 18.53
N ASP A 75 9.45 5.53 19.81
CA ASP A 75 9.24 6.46 20.93
C ASP A 75 10.20 7.65 20.87
N LEU A 76 11.47 7.39 20.57
CA LEU A 76 12.47 8.44 20.42
C LEU A 76 12.24 9.28 19.16
N ALA A 77 11.77 8.69 18.07
CA ALA A 77 11.38 9.43 16.87
C ALA A 77 10.22 10.40 17.15
N VAL A 78 9.20 9.95 17.90
CA VAL A 78 8.08 10.79 18.33
C VAL A 78 8.56 11.99 19.16
N GLU A 79 9.52 11.77 20.08
CA GLU A 79 10.13 12.85 20.88
C GLU A 79 10.92 13.83 20.01
N GLU A 80 11.63 13.35 19.00
CA GLU A 80 12.37 14.22 18.07
C GLU A 80 11.42 15.09 17.25
N TYR A 81 10.41 14.50 16.61
CA TYR A 81 9.41 15.25 15.85
C TYR A 81 8.73 16.34 16.69
N ALA A 82 8.44 16.06 17.95
CA ALA A 82 7.79 17.00 18.85
C ALA A 82 8.62 18.25 19.19
N LYS A 83 9.92 18.27 18.87
CA LYS A 83 10.78 19.46 19.05
C LYS A 83 10.51 20.56 18.01
N ILE A 84 9.85 20.24 16.89
CA ILE A 84 9.54 21.21 15.85
C ILE A 84 8.40 22.13 16.30
N SER A 85 8.70 23.44 16.33
CA SER A 85 7.72 24.45 16.75
C SER A 85 6.49 24.50 15.80
N PRO A 86 5.28 24.74 16.34
CA PRO A 86 4.08 24.96 15.52
C PRO A 86 4.19 26.14 14.54
N SER A 87 5.08 27.11 14.80
CA SER A 87 5.34 28.23 13.90
C SER A 87 6.29 27.93 12.74
N SER A 88 6.89 26.73 12.74
CA SER A 88 7.85 26.30 11.74
C SER A 88 7.16 25.92 10.42
N SER A 89 7.80 26.22 9.29
CA SER A 89 7.41 25.68 7.99
C SER A 89 7.52 24.15 7.90
N TYR A 90 8.30 23.52 8.78
CA TYR A 90 8.44 22.07 8.89
C TYR A 90 7.42 21.42 9.83
N PHE A 91 6.56 22.20 10.50
CA PHE A 91 5.64 21.66 11.50
C PHE A 91 4.72 20.57 10.94
N LEU A 92 4.09 20.84 9.80
CA LEU A 92 3.17 19.89 9.20
C LEU A 92 3.87 18.59 8.80
N SER A 93 5.04 18.66 8.17
CA SER A 93 5.81 17.46 7.80
C SER A 93 6.27 16.67 9.01
N SER A 94 6.68 17.39 10.08
CA SER A 94 7.07 16.78 11.36
C SER A 94 5.90 16.04 12.01
N GLU A 95 4.73 16.66 12.08
CA GLU A 95 3.54 16.02 12.67
C GLU A 95 3.07 14.81 11.86
N LEU A 96 3.15 14.87 10.52
CA LEU A 96 2.85 13.71 9.67
C LEU A 96 3.87 12.58 9.87
N GLY A 97 5.17 12.88 10.02
CA GLY A 97 6.18 11.92 10.44
C GLY A 97 5.87 11.33 11.81
N ARG A 98 5.54 12.18 12.79
CA ARG A 98 5.15 11.74 14.14
C ARG A 98 3.97 10.78 14.13
N VAL A 99 3.00 10.98 13.24
CA VAL A 99 1.88 10.04 13.02
C VAL A 99 2.39 8.67 12.57
N GLY A 100 3.36 8.64 11.65
CA GLY A 100 4.01 7.40 11.20
C GLY A 100 4.67 6.66 12.37
N ALA A 101 5.52 7.36 13.10
CA ALA A 101 6.23 6.80 14.26
C ALA A 101 5.28 6.31 15.36
N LEU A 102 4.20 7.04 15.67
CA LEU A 102 3.19 6.63 16.63
C LEU A 102 2.48 5.33 16.19
N ARG A 103 2.10 5.24 14.90
CA ARG A 103 1.46 4.06 14.33
C ARG A 103 2.38 2.84 14.42
N ASP A 104 3.61 2.98 13.94
CA ASP A 104 4.58 1.87 13.87
C ASP A 104 5.05 1.45 15.28
N GLY A 105 4.98 2.38 16.24
CA GLY A 105 5.13 2.11 17.66
C GLY A 105 3.90 1.54 18.36
N GLY A 106 2.82 1.21 17.61
CA GLY A 106 1.59 0.62 18.15
C GLY A 106 0.67 1.59 18.91
N LYS A 107 0.91 2.90 18.81
CA LYS A 107 0.11 3.96 19.47
C LYS A 107 -0.96 4.52 18.52
N THR A 108 -1.79 3.63 17.99
CA THR A 108 -2.80 3.92 16.96
C THR A 108 -3.73 5.09 17.33
N GLU A 109 -4.28 5.10 18.54
CA GLU A 109 -5.19 6.16 18.97
C GLU A 109 -4.50 7.53 19.07
N ALA A 110 -3.26 7.57 19.56
CA ALA A 110 -2.51 8.83 19.62
C ALA A 110 -2.17 9.36 18.21
N ALA A 111 -1.83 8.49 17.27
CA ALA A 111 -1.63 8.86 15.87
C ALA A 111 -2.90 9.46 15.26
N LEU A 112 -4.04 8.86 15.54
CA LEU A 112 -5.34 9.33 15.06
C LEU A 112 -5.73 10.67 15.66
N GLU A 113 -5.48 10.91 16.95
CA GLU A 113 -5.69 12.21 17.59
C GLU A 113 -4.90 13.32 16.91
N VAL A 114 -3.62 13.06 16.56
CA VAL A 114 -2.79 14.00 15.81
C VAL A 114 -3.39 14.29 14.43
N LEU A 115 -3.81 13.27 13.69
CA LEU A 115 -4.42 13.45 12.37
C LEU A 115 -5.73 14.24 12.44
N TYR A 116 -6.57 14.00 13.43
CA TYR A 116 -7.78 14.81 13.63
C TYR A 116 -7.47 16.25 14.03
N TYR A 117 -6.44 16.49 14.82
CA TYR A 117 -5.95 17.85 15.10
C TYR A 117 -5.51 18.54 13.80
N LEU A 118 -4.62 17.88 13.03
CA LEU A 118 -4.12 18.43 11.77
C LEU A 118 -5.26 18.71 10.76
N SER A 119 -6.25 17.83 10.65
CA SER A 119 -7.35 17.99 9.72
C SER A 119 -8.25 19.19 10.04
N ARG A 120 -8.25 19.67 11.28
CA ARG A 120 -8.95 20.88 11.71
C ARG A 120 -8.11 22.13 11.49
N GLU A 121 -6.85 22.11 11.91
CA GLU A 121 -5.94 23.26 11.81
C GLU A 121 -5.51 23.55 10.37
N PHE A 122 -5.35 22.50 9.54
CA PHE A 122 -4.91 22.57 8.16
C PHE A 122 -6.00 22.04 7.21
N SER A 123 -7.22 22.54 7.40
CA SER A 123 -8.43 22.04 6.74
C SER A 123 -8.47 22.24 5.21
N ASP A 124 -7.58 23.04 4.66
CA ASP A 124 -7.40 23.36 3.24
C ASP A 124 -6.18 22.64 2.60
N ILE A 125 -5.51 21.79 3.36
CA ILE A 125 -4.31 21.07 2.89
C ILE A 125 -4.65 19.61 2.57
N GLY A 126 -4.69 19.27 1.29
CA GLY A 126 -5.12 17.94 0.80
C GLY A 126 -4.33 16.76 1.35
N ILE A 127 -3.00 16.89 1.55
CA ILE A 127 -2.17 15.80 2.09
C ILE A 127 -2.59 15.39 3.51
N VAL A 128 -3.07 16.32 4.32
CA VAL A 128 -3.54 16.03 5.68
C VAL A 128 -4.77 15.12 5.65
N HIS A 129 -5.74 15.45 4.82
CA HIS A 129 -6.95 14.64 4.67
C HIS A 129 -6.65 13.30 3.98
N ASN A 130 -5.71 13.28 3.02
CA ASN A 130 -5.25 12.04 2.43
C ASN A 130 -4.61 11.12 3.48
N SER A 131 -3.71 11.65 4.32
CA SER A 131 -3.06 10.88 5.39
C SER A 131 -4.06 10.36 6.42
N LEU A 132 -5.07 11.16 6.77
CA LEU A 132 -6.17 10.72 7.63
C LEU A 132 -6.98 9.60 6.97
N GLY A 133 -7.28 9.73 5.68
CA GLY A 133 -7.95 8.69 4.90
C GLY A 133 -7.17 7.39 4.84
N ASP A 134 -5.86 7.46 4.55
CA ASP A 134 -4.96 6.30 4.52
C ASP A 134 -4.88 5.58 5.86
N PHE A 135 -4.80 6.36 6.94
CA PHE A 135 -4.78 5.83 8.29
C PHE A 135 -6.09 5.09 8.61
N LEU A 136 -7.23 5.76 8.44
CA LEU A 136 -8.55 5.20 8.72
C LEU A 136 -8.87 3.97 7.86
N ARG A 137 -8.43 3.95 6.58
CA ARG A 137 -8.59 2.80 5.70
C ARG A 137 -7.80 1.59 6.18
N ARG A 138 -6.60 1.78 6.70
CA ARG A 138 -5.78 0.69 7.29
C ARG A 138 -6.40 0.13 8.57
N GLU A 139 -7.05 0.99 9.35
CA GLU A 139 -7.84 0.59 10.54
C GLU A 139 -9.25 0.08 10.18
N GLU A 140 -9.53 -0.18 8.90
CA GLU A 140 -10.81 -0.66 8.37
C GLU A 140 -12.02 0.27 8.68
N ARG A 141 -11.76 1.51 9.08
CA ARG A 141 -12.78 2.53 9.34
C ARG A 141 -13.21 3.21 8.03
N TYR A 142 -13.68 2.41 7.09
CA TYR A 142 -13.90 2.82 5.70
C TYR A 142 -14.89 3.99 5.54
N SER A 143 -15.94 4.06 6.37
CA SER A 143 -16.90 5.18 6.30
C SER A 143 -16.27 6.52 6.65
N GLU A 144 -15.34 6.55 7.59
CA GLU A 144 -14.62 7.75 7.98
C GLU A 144 -13.48 8.06 7.00
N ALA A 145 -12.78 7.02 6.53
CA ALA A 145 -11.76 7.14 5.49
C ALA A 145 -12.33 7.81 4.22
N LYS A 146 -13.53 7.40 3.80
CA LYS A 146 -14.24 8.01 2.67
C LYS A 146 -14.41 9.52 2.84
N ILE A 147 -14.86 9.98 4.00
CA ILE A 147 -15.06 11.41 4.26
C ILE A 147 -13.73 12.17 4.15
N ALA A 148 -12.67 11.61 4.68
CA ALA A 148 -11.35 12.20 4.60
C ALA A 148 -10.82 12.26 3.15
N TYR A 149 -10.95 11.17 2.39
CA TYR A 149 -10.57 11.16 0.97
C TYR A 149 -11.42 12.07 0.12
N ASP A 150 -12.74 12.17 0.36
CA ASP A 150 -13.60 13.10 -0.36
C ASP A 150 -13.09 14.53 -0.20
N ARG A 151 -12.77 14.93 1.03
CA ARG A 151 -12.18 16.25 1.30
C ARG A 151 -10.83 16.43 0.62
N ALA A 152 -9.96 15.44 0.67
CA ALA A 152 -8.65 15.49 -0.01
C ALA A 152 -8.81 15.70 -1.52
N VAL A 153 -9.69 14.92 -2.15
CA VAL A 153 -9.95 14.99 -3.60
C VAL A 153 -10.53 16.34 -3.99
N ASP A 154 -11.44 16.90 -3.20
CA ASP A 154 -12.02 18.22 -3.47
C ASP A 154 -10.93 19.31 -3.43
N ILE A 155 -10.08 19.34 -2.41
CA ILE A 155 -8.94 20.27 -2.31
C ILE A 155 -7.98 20.09 -3.49
N TYR A 156 -7.64 18.86 -3.85
CA TYR A 156 -6.75 18.61 -4.98
C TYR A 156 -7.37 19.02 -6.31
N ARG A 157 -8.70 18.90 -6.49
CA ARG A 157 -9.41 19.38 -7.69
C ARG A 157 -9.40 20.90 -7.79
N GLU A 158 -9.68 21.59 -6.69
CA GLU A 158 -9.61 23.06 -6.63
C GLU A 158 -8.23 23.58 -7.03
N ASN A 159 -7.17 22.86 -6.70
CA ASN A 159 -5.78 23.19 -7.00
C ASN A 159 -5.28 22.60 -8.34
N ASN A 160 -6.12 21.93 -9.12
CA ASN A 160 -5.75 21.21 -10.35
C ASN A 160 -4.59 20.21 -10.15
N ASN A 161 -4.51 19.56 -9.01
CA ASN A 161 -3.42 18.66 -8.61
C ASN A 161 -3.92 17.31 -8.08
N VAL A 162 -4.92 16.73 -8.72
CA VAL A 162 -5.42 15.41 -8.34
C VAL A 162 -4.40 14.34 -8.72
N SER A 163 -3.95 13.57 -7.75
CA SER A 163 -3.07 12.43 -7.97
C SER A 163 -3.88 11.14 -8.20
N TRP A 164 -3.37 10.25 -9.05
CA TRP A 164 -3.93 8.90 -9.22
C TRP A 164 -3.96 8.12 -7.90
N VAL A 165 -3.01 8.39 -7.00
CA VAL A 165 -2.87 7.68 -5.70
C VAL A 165 -4.09 7.89 -4.81
N VAL A 166 -4.55 9.14 -4.65
CA VAL A 166 -5.72 9.44 -3.81
C VAL A 166 -7.01 8.85 -4.40
N LEU A 167 -7.15 8.86 -5.73
CA LEU A 167 -8.29 8.24 -6.40
C LEU A 167 -8.27 6.71 -6.23
N TYR A 168 -7.11 6.08 -6.36
CA TYR A 168 -6.96 4.66 -6.13
C TYR A 168 -7.32 4.26 -4.69
N ALA A 169 -6.81 4.98 -3.70
CA ALA A 169 -7.09 4.72 -2.29
C ALA A 169 -8.58 4.94 -1.95
N ARG A 170 -9.22 6.00 -2.52
CA ARG A 170 -10.66 6.23 -2.37
C ARG A 170 -11.48 5.17 -3.09
N GLY A 171 -11.05 4.75 -4.27
CA GLY A 171 -11.69 3.66 -5.01
C GLY A 171 -11.73 2.35 -4.22
N ILE A 172 -10.61 1.96 -3.59
CA ILE A 172 -10.58 0.82 -2.66
C ILE A 172 -11.57 1.02 -1.51
N THR A 173 -11.61 2.21 -0.95
CA THR A 173 -12.53 2.54 0.15
C THR A 173 -14.00 2.42 -0.27
N HIS A 174 -14.35 2.90 -1.46
CA HIS A 174 -15.70 2.73 -2.03
C HIS A 174 -16.05 1.26 -2.25
N GLU A 175 -15.10 0.46 -2.76
CA GLU A 175 -15.31 -0.98 -2.98
C GLU A 175 -15.58 -1.69 -1.64
N ARG A 176 -14.79 -1.42 -0.60
CA ARG A 176 -15.02 -1.97 0.74
C ARG A 176 -16.37 -1.58 1.34
N LEU A 177 -16.89 -0.42 0.97
CA LEU A 177 -18.24 0.05 1.34
C LEU A 177 -19.34 -0.49 0.41
N GLN A 178 -19.02 -1.35 -0.54
CA GLN A 178 -19.95 -1.88 -1.56
C GLN A 178 -20.54 -0.79 -2.48
N GLU A 179 -19.85 0.33 -2.64
CA GLU A 179 -20.21 1.44 -3.51
C GLU A 179 -19.50 1.28 -4.88
N TRP A 180 -19.75 0.18 -5.59
CA TRP A 180 -18.99 -0.24 -6.77
C TRP A 180 -18.89 0.82 -7.88
N ASP A 181 -20.00 1.44 -8.25
CA ASP A 181 -20.01 2.42 -9.35
C ASP A 181 -19.04 3.59 -9.09
N LYS A 182 -18.90 3.99 -7.82
CA LYS A 182 -17.95 5.03 -7.41
C LYS A 182 -16.51 4.49 -7.41
N ALA A 183 -16.32 3.26 -6.96
CA ALA A 183 -15.02 2.60 -6.98
C ALA A 183 -14.49 2.48 -8.42
N GLU A 184 -15.28 1.95 -9.34
CA GLU A 184 -14.92 1.84 -10.76
C GLU A 184 -14.60 3.21 -11.37
N SER A 185 -15.42 4.23 -11.06
CA SER A 185 -15.18 5.60 -11.53
C SER A 185 -13.84 6.14 -11.05
N ASP A 186 -13.49 5.93 -9.79
CA ASP A 186 -12.22 6.40 -9.23
C ASP A 186 -11.02 5.65 -9.82
N PHE A 187 -11.10 4.33 -10.00
CA PHE A 187 -10.04 3.55 -10.65
C PHE A 187 -9.83 3.99 -12.10
N ARG A 188 -10.89 4.21 -12.86
CA ARG A 188 -10.80 4.70 -14.25
C ARG A 188 -10.20 6.11 -14.33
N ASN A 189 -10.60 7.00 -13.43
CA ASN A 189 -10.01 8.33 -13.33
C ASN A 189 -8.52 8.27 -12.94
N ALA A 190 -8.12 7.36 -12.05
CA ALA A 190 -6.72 7.12 -11.72
C ALA A 190 -5.92 6.67 -12.95
N LEU A 191 -6.48 5.76 -13.76
CA LEU A 191 -5.87 5.29 -15.02
C LEU A 191 -5.87 6.37 -16.12
N THR A 192 -6.77 7.35 -16.08
CA THR A 192 -6.71 8.50 -16.98
C THR A 192 -5.49 9.39 -16.67
N ILE A 193 -5.12 9.50 -15.39
CA ILE A 193 -3.94 10.27 -14.95
C ILE A 193 -2.65 9.46 -15.17
N ASN A 194 -2.67 8.18 -14.84
CA ASN A 194 -1.52 7.27 -15.01
C ASN A 194 -1.97 5.94 -15.64
N PRO A 195 -1.95 5.84 -17.01
CA PRO A 195 -2.47 4.67 -17.72
C PRO A 195 -1.66 3.37 -17.53
N ASP A 196 -0.42 3.49 -17.06
CA ASP A 196 0.51 2.37 -16.88
C ASP A 196 0.70 2.01 -15.38
N GLN A 197 -0.28 2.35 -14.56
CA GLN A 197 -0.22 2.00 -13.15
C GLN A 197 -0.68 0.55 -12.93
N ALA A 198 0.27 -0.36 -12.83
CA ALA A 198 0.02 -1.80 -12.72
C ALA A 198 -0.94 -2.17 -11.59
N ASN A 199 -0.78 -1.56 -10.41
CA ASN A 199 -1.63 -1.86 -9.25
C ASN A 199 -3.10 -1.49 -9.50
N VAL A 200 -3.36 -0.34 -10.16
CA VAL A 200 -4.73 0.11 -10.45
C VAL A 200 -5.35 -0.78 -11.53
N LEU A 201 -4.58 -1.10 -12.60
CA LEU A 201 -5.01 -2.02 -13.66
C LEU A 201 -5.37 -3.39 -13.07
N ASN A 202 -4.50 -3.93 -12.22
CA ASN A 202 -4.73 -5.21 -11.56
C ASN A 202 -5.97 -5.18 -10.66
N TYR A 203 -6.09 -4.17 -9.81
CA TYR A 203 -7.19 -4.08 -8.86
C TYR A 203 -8.54 -3.95 -9.57
N LEU A 204 -8.64 -3.06 -10.56
CA LEU A 204 -9.87 -2.90 -11.34
C LEU A 204 -10.18 -4.17 -12.14
N GLY A 205 -9.21 -4.75 -12.83
CA GLY A 205 -9.39 -5.97 -13.60
C GLY A 205 -9.83 -7.14 -12.73
N TYR A 206 -9.16 -7.37 -11.59
CA TYR A 206 -9.54 -8.41 -10.63
C TYR A 206 -10.97 -8.22 -10.09
N SER A 207 -11.33 -7.00 -9.69
CA SER A 207 -12.66 -6.70 -9.19
C SER A 207 -13.76 -6.94 -10.24
N LEU A 208 -13.50 -6.61 -11.50
CA LEU A 208 -14.42 -6.91 -12.62
C LEU A 208 -14.58 -8.42 -12.84
N ILE A 209 -13.50 -9.19 -12.78
CA ILE A 209 -13.53 -10.65 -12.89
C ILE A 209 -14.33 -11.27 -11.73
N ASP A 210 -14.09 -10.85 -10.51
CA ASP A 210 -14.79 -11.39 -9.34
C ASP A 210 -16.31 -11.11 -9.42
N ARG A 211 -16.68 -9.98 -10.00
CA ARG A 211 -18.07 -9.60 -10.26
C ARG A 211 -18.67 -10.27 -11.51
N GLY A 212 -17.87 -10.90 -12.36
CA GLY A 212 -18.30 -11.47 -13.63
C GLY A 212 -18.69 -10.42 -14.68
N GLU A 213 -18.14 -9.19 -14.57
CA GLU A 213 -18.44 -8.06 -15.43
C GLU A 213 -17.29 -7.75 -16.38
N LYS A 214 -17.56 -7.36 -17.63
CA LYS A 214 -16.57 -6.86 -18.62
C LYS A 214 -15.30 -7.73 -18.69
N LEU A 215 -15.45 -9.04 -18.75
CA LEU A 215 -14.37 -10.03 -18.60
C LEU A 215 -13.21 -9.81 -19.58
N ASP A 216 -13.49 -9.51 -20.86
CA ASP A 216 -12.45 -9.25 -21.88
C ASP A 216 -11.61 -8.01 -21.53
N GLU A 217 -12.28 -6.93 -21.10
CA GLU A 217 -11.62 -5.70 -20.65
C GLU A 217 -10.77 -5.98 -19.40
N ALA A 218 -11.33 -6.72 -18.45
CA ALA A 218 -10.67 -7.08 -17.20
C ALA A 218 -9.38 -7.89 -17.44
N MET A 219 -9.44 -8.90 -18.31
CA MET A 219 -8.28 -9.70 -18.68
C MET A 219 -7.20 -8.85 -19.36
N THR A 220 -7.60 -7.97 -20.31
CA THR A 220 -6.65 -7.05 -20.96
C THR A 220 -5.93 -6.15 -19.95
N MET A 221 -6.64 -5.66 -18.93
CA MET A 221 -6.04 -4.85 -17.86
C MET A 221 -5.04 -5.64 -17.03
N ILE A 222 -5.39 -6.88 -16.64
CA ILE A 222 -4.50 -7.73 -15.83
C ILE A 222 -3.27 -8.17 -16.64
N GLU A 223 -3.43 -8.55 -17.90
CA GLU A 223 -2.31 -8.87 -18.80
C GLU A 223 -1.35 -7.69 -18.94
N LYS A 224 -1.89 -6.48 -19.09
CA LYS A 224 -1.08 -5.26 -19.09
C LYS A 224 -0.37 -5.07 -17.74
N ALA A 225 -1.03 -5.29 -16.63
CA ALA A 225 -0.43 -5.19 -15.30
C ALA A 225 0.74 -6.18 -15.13
N VAL A 226 0.57 -7.43 -15.57
CA VAL A 226 1.64 -8.45 -15.58
C VAL A 226 2.81 -8.01 -16.47
N SER A 227 2.54 -7.45 -17.64
CA SER A 227 3.61 -6.96 -18.53
C SER A 227 4.44 -5.82 -17.92
N LEU A 228 3.83 -4.99 -17.09
CA LEU A 228 4.47 -3.88 -16.37
C LEU A 228 5.22 -4.36 -15.12
N GLN A 229 4.72 -5.37 -14.43
CA GLN A 229 5.30 -5.91 -13.19
C GLN A 229 5.29 -7.46 -13.18
N PRO A 230 6.11 -8.11 -14.00
CA PRO A 230 6.08 -9.57 -14.17
C PRO A 230 6.57 -10.36 -12.94
N GLU A 231 7.27 -9.71 -12.02
CA GLU A 231 7.77 -10.31 -10.77
C GLU A 231 6.87 -9.99 -9.56
N SER A 232 5.70 -9.38 -9.79
CA SER A 232 4.72 -9.15 -8.72
C SER A 232 3.80 -10.36 -8.58
N GLY A 233 4.04 -11.19 -7.56
CA GLY A 233 3.32 -12.45 -7.37
C GLY A 233 1.80 -12.31 -7.32
N TYR A 234 1.30 -11.28 -6.62
CA TYR A 234 -0.16 -11.03 -6.54
C TYR A 234 -0.79 -10.56 -7.86
N ILE A 235 -0.02 -9.88 -8.74
CA ILE A 235 -0.51 -9.52 -10.09
C ILE A 235 -0.55 -10.76 -10.99
N VAL A 236 0.47 -11.62 -10.90
CA VAL A 236 0.53 -12.89 -11.64
C VAL A 236 -0.56 -13.85 -11.15
N ASP A 237 -0.83 -13.91 -9.84
CA ASP A 237 -1.97 -14.65 -9.26
C ASP A 237 -3.30 -14.17 -9.84
N SER A 238 -3.51 -12.86 -9.92
CA SER A 238 -4.74 -12.29 -10.49
C SER A 238 -4.97 -12.71 -11.95
N LEU A 239 -3.90 -12.80 -12.76
CA LEU A 239 -4.00 -13.31 -14.13
C LEU A 239 -4.43 -14.79 -14.13
N ALA A 240 -3.74 -15.61 -13.35
CA ALA A 240 -4.06 -17.03 -13.26
C ALA A 240 -5.48 -17.27 -12.73
N TRP A 241 -5.90 -16.49 -11.74
CA TRP A 241 -7.26 -16.57 -11.20
C TRP A 241 -8.31 -16.13 -12.20
N GLY A 242 -8.04 -15.07 -12.99
CA GLY A 242 -8.90 -14.65 -14.10
C GLY A 242 -9.09 -15.76 -15.14
N LEU A 243 -7.99 -16.39 -15.56
CA LEU A 243 -8.02 -17.55 -16.46
C LEU A 243 -8.80 -18.73 -15.85
N PHE A 244 -8.65 -18.97 -14.54
CA PHE A 244 -9.44 -19.98 -13.81
C PHE A 244 -10.93 -19.69 -13.89
N LYS A 245 -11.36 -18.46 -13.63
CA LYS A 245 -12.76 -18.03 -13.70
C LYS A 245 -13.35 -18.17 -15.12
N LEU A 246 -12.51 -18.06 -16.14
CA LEU A 246 -12.88 -18.29 -17.55
C LEU A 246 -12.84 -19.76 -17.97
N GLY A 247 -12.45 -20.69 -17.10
CA GLY A 247 -12.33 -22.12 -17.40
C GLY A 247 -11.04 -22.51 -18.14
N GLN A 248 -10.11 -21.57 -18.37
CA GLN A 248 -8.85 -21.76 -19.10
C GLN A 248 -7.76 -22.32 -18.18
N TYR A 249 -8.04 -23.47 -17.58
CA TYR A 249 -7.23 -24.03 -16.49
C TYR A 249 -5.80 -24.37 -16.87
N GLU A 250 -5.60 -24.99 -18.05
CA GLU A 250 -4.26 -25.40 -18.53
C GLU A 250 -3.37 -24.16 -18.79
N THR A 251 -3.95 -23.08 -19.29
CA THR A 251 -3.25 -21.81 -19.50
C THR A 251 -2.94 -21.12 -18.17
N ALA A 252 -3.81 -21.27 -17.17
CA ALA A 252 -3.66 -20.66 -15.84
C ALA A 252 -2.53 -21.28 -15.02
N ILE A 253 -2.28 -22.60 -15.13
CA ILE A 253 -1.32 -23.33 -14.30
C ILE A 253 0.08 -22.69 -14.29
N PRO A 254 0.75 -22.43 -15.41
CA PRO A 254 2.12 -21.88 -15.38
C PRO A 254 2.18 -20.50 -14.70
N HIS A 255 1.12 -19.70 -14.83
CA HIS A 255 1.04 -18.40 -14.15
C HIS A 255 0.85 -18.57 -12.64
N MET A 256 -0.01 -19.50 -12.22
CA MET A 256 -0.24 -19.75 -10.79
C MET A 256 0.99 -20.40 -10.11
N GLU A 257 1.67 -21.31 -10.80
CA GLU A 257 2.92 -21.88 -10.33
C GLU A 257 3.98 -20.78 -10.15
N LYS A 258 4.09 -19.84 -11.11
CA LYS A 258 4.97 -18.67 -11.00
C LYS A 258 4.58 -17.75 -9.84
N ALA A 259 3.28 -17.47 -9.64
CA ALA A 259 2.80 -16.69 -8.50
C ALA A 259 3.21 -17.35 -7.17
N ALA A 260 3.04 -18.68 -7.06
CA ALA A 260 3.42 -19.44 -5.87
C ALA A 260 4.95 -19.49 -5.64
N GLU A 261 5.77 -19.41 -6.69
CA GLU A 261 7.22 -19.22 -6.57
C GLU A 261 7.58 -17.84 -6.01
N LEU A 262 6.89 -16.80 -6.48
CA LEU A 262 7.11 -15.41 -6.06
C LEU A 262 6.57 -15.14 -4.64
N MET A 263 5.52 -15.87 -4.23
CA MET A 263 4.86 -15.72 -2.93
C MET A 263 4.76 -17.08 -2.20
N PRO A 264 5.89 -17.68 -1.79
CA PRO A 264 5.93 -19.08 -1.37
C PRO A 264 5.24 -19.38 -0.03
N VAL A 265 4.91 -18.36 0.76
CA VAL A 265 4.24 -18.50 2.08
C VAL A 265 2.88 -17.79 2.12
N ASP A 266 2.36 -17.39 0.96
CA ASP A 266 1.04 -16.76 0.88
C ASP A 266 -0.07 -17.84 0.89
N PRO A 267 -1.02 -17.77 1.81
CA PRO A 267 -2.08 -18.76 1.92
C PRO A 267 -3.08 -18.70 0.75
N ILE A 268 -3.37 -17.51 0.22
CA ILE A 268 -4.35 -17.32 -0.87
C ILE A 268 -3.81 -17.87 -2.18
N VAL A 269 -2.60 -17.47 -2.57
CA VAL A 269 -1.93 -17.97 -3.78
C VAL A 269 -1.78 -19.50 -3.73
N THR A 270 -1.42 -20.03 -2.55
CA THR A 270 -1.28 -21.48 -2.35
C THR A 270 -2.64 -22.19 -2.45
N ASP A 271 -3.72 -21.59 -1.97
CA ASP A 271 -5.09 -22.11 -2.10
C ASP A 271 -5.56 -22.09 -3.57
N HIS A 272 -5.33 -20.99 -4.28
CA HIS A 272 -5.64 -20.87 -5.71
C HIS A 272 -4.88 -21.91 -6.55
N LEU A 273 -3.61 -22.17 -6.26
CA LEU A 273 -2.86 -23.25 -6.92
C LEU A 273 -3.48 -24.61 -6.67
N GLY A 274 -3.97 -24.85 -5.46
CA GLY A 274 -4.73 -26.07 -5.14
C GLY A 274 -6.02 -26.20 -5.96
N ASP A 275 -6.75 -25.10 -6.12
CA ASP A 275 -7.99 -25.06 -6.91
C ASP A 275 -7.72 -25.35 -8.40
N LEU A 276 -6.63 -24.79 -8.95
CA LEU A 276 -6.20 -25.07 -10.32
C LEU A 276 -5.77 -26.53 -10.53
N TYR A 277 -4.98 -27.09 -9.63
CA TYR A 277 -4.60 -28.51 -9.72
C TYR A 277 -5.83 -29.41 -9.65
N TRP A 278 -6.82 -29.08 -8.83
CA TRP A 278 -8.07 -29.82 -8.80
C TRP A 278 -8.81 -29.77 -10.15
N ALA A 279 -8.92 -28.58 -10.74
CA ALA A 279 -9.63 -28.36 -12.00
C ALA A 279 -9.05 -29.18 -13.17
N VAL A 280 -7.74 -29.43 -13.19
CA VAL A 280 -7.07 -30.27 -14.20
C VAL A 280 -6.92 -31.72 -13.78
N GLY A 281 -7.57 -32.16 -12.71
CA GLY A 281 -7.58 -33.56 -12.24
C GLY A 281 -6.37 -33.97 -11.37
N ARG A 282 -5.45 -33.06 -11.04
CA ARG A 282 -4.29 -33.31 -10.18
C ARG A 282 -4.69 -33.24 -8.69
N GLN A 283 -5.63 -34.11 -8.30
CA GLN A 283 -6.30 -34.05 -6.98
C GLN A 283 -5.37 -34.25 -5.78
N LEU A 284 -4.30 -35.02 -5.93
CA LEU A 284 -3.33 -35.25 -4.84
C LEU A 284 -2.53 -33.98 -4.58
N GLU A 285 -2.04 -33.33 -5.63
CA GLU A 285 -1.33 -32.06 -5.55
C GLU A 285 -2.25 -30.96 -5.04
N ALA A 286 -3.49 -30.90 -5.47
CA ALA A 286 -4.49 -29.97 -4.95
C ALA A 286 -4.63 -30.07 -3.42
N LYS A 287 -4.82 -31.29 -2.90
CA LYS A 287 -4.92 -31.54 -1.46
C LYS A 287 -3.63 -31.21 -0.70
N PHE A 288 -2.48 -31.35 -1.35
CA PHE A 288 -1.19 -30.96 -0.78
C PHE A 288 -1.12 -29.43 -0.63
N GLN A 289 -1.46 -28.68 -1.68
CA GLN A 289 -1.45 -27.21 -1.63
C GLN A 289 -2.46 -26.66 -0.62
N TRP A 290 -3.67 -27.20 -0.55
CA TRP A 290 -4.65 -26.78 0.45
C TRP A 290 -4.18 -27.02 1.90
N ARG A 291 -3.50 -28.14 2.18
CA ARG A 291 -2.90 -28.35 3.50
C ARG A 291 -1.75 -27.39 3.79
N ARG A 292 -0.95 -27.08 2.76
CA ARG A 292 0.13 -26.09 2.84
C ARG A 292 -0.44 -24.69 3.09
N ALA A 293 -1.51 -24.28 2.40
CA ALA A 293 -2.19 -23.01 2.61
C ALA A 293 -2.67 -22.86 4.06
N LEU A 294 -3.24 -23.93 4.66
CA LEU A 294 -3.63 -23.93 6.08
C LEU A 294 -2.46 -23.77 7.05
N SER A 295 -1.23 -24.13 6.65
CA SER A 295 -0.04 -23.97 7.51
C SER A 295 0.53 -22.54 7.49
N PHE A 296 0.00 -21.67 6.63
CA PHE A 296 0.37 -20.25 6.52
C PHE A 296 -0.61 -19.30 7.22
N ASP A 297 -1.41 -19.83 8.14
CA ASP A 297 -2.34 -19.09 9.00
C ASP A 297 -3.31 -18.17 8.23
N PRO A 298 -4.11 -18.73 7.27
CA PRO A 298 -5.08 -17.96 6.52
C PRO A 298 -6.18 -17.41 7.43
N GLU A 299 -6.87 -16.36 6.97
CA GLU A 299 -8.03 -15.82 7.66
C GLU A 299 -9.08 -16.93 7.94
N LEU A 300 -9.85 -16.77 9.01
CA LEU A 300 -10.79 -17.80 9.47
C LEU A 300 -11.78 -18.25 8.39
N LYS A 301 -12.23 -17.32 7.55
CA LYS A 301 -13.14 -17.57 6.42
C LYS A 301 -12.48 -18.51 5.42
N ASP A 302 -11.26 -18.19 5.01
CA ASP A 302 -10.50 -18.95 4.00
C ASP A 302 -10.07 -20.30 4.54
N ALA A 303 -9.57 -20.34 5.79
CA ALA A 303 -9.27 -21.58 6.49
C ALA A 303 -10.48 -22.54 6.54
N THR A 304 -11.67 -22.01 6.76
CA THR A 304 -12.91 -22.82 6.79
C THR A 304 -13.23 -23.39 5.40
N ARG A 305 -13.15 -22.55 4.36
CA ARG A 305 -13.36 -22.95 2.97
C ARG A 305 -12.35 -24.00 2.51
N ILE A 306 -11.07 -23.81 2.83
CA ILE A 306 -10.00 -24.78 2.52
C ILE A 306 -10.23 -26.12 3.19
N ARG A 307 -10.64 -26.14 4.48
CA ARG A 307 -10.98 -27.40 5.19
C ARG A 307 -12.17 -28.10 4.52
N GLU A 308 -13.14 -27.35 4.03
CA GLU A 308 -14.27 -27.94 3.30
C GLU A 308 -13.84 -28.54 1.96
N LYS A 309 -12.99 -27.87 1.18
CA LYS A 309 -12.39 -28.42 -0.05
C LYS A 309 -11.64 -29.74 0.24
N LEU A 310 -10.89 -29.81 1.30
CA LEU A 310 -10.19 -31.05 1.70
C LEU A 310 -11.17 -32.19 2.04
N ARG A 311 -12.34 -31.85 2.60
CA ARG A 311 -13.35 -32.84 3.04
C ARG A 311 -14.21 -33.36 1.87
N ILE A 312 -14.71 -32.48 1.00
CA ILE A 312 -15.72 -32.83 -0.02
C ILE A 312 -15.27 -32.58 -1.47
N GLY A 313 -14.11 -31.97 -1.67
CA GLY A 313 -13.58 -31.57 -2.98
C GLY A 313 -14.10 -30.18 -3.43
N LEU A 314 -13.34 -29.52 -4.31
CA LEU A 314 -13.64 -28.17 -4.79
C LEU A 314 -15.01 -28.09 -5.49
N ASP A 315 -15.31 -29.03 -6.39
CA ASP A 315 -16.54 -28.98 -7.18
C ASP A 315 -17.80 -28.96 -6.30
N ARG A 316 -17.80 -29.71 -5.20
CA ARG A 316 -18.92 -29.70 -4.25
C ARG A 316 -19.00 -28.40 -3.46
N VAL A 317 -17.84 -27.81 -3.12
CA VAL A 317 -17.81 -26.50 -2.47
C VAL A 317 -18.40 -25.44 -3.40
N LEU A 318 -17.98 -25.40 -4.66
CA LEU A 318 -18.52 -24.48 -5.67
C LEU A 318 -20.03 -24.62 -5.84
N VAL A 319 -20.54 -25.86 -5.93
CA VAL A 319 -22.00 -26.11 -6.03
C VAL A 319 -22.73 -25.62 -4.78
N ASN A 320 -22.18 -25.81 -3.59
CA ASN A 320 -22.77 -25.31 -2.34
C ASN A 320 -22.79 -23.78 -2.29
N GLU A 321 -21.82 -23.12 -2.93
CA GLU A 321 -21.73 -21.67 -3.10
C GLU A 321 -22.62 -21.14 -4.23
N GLY A 322 -23.35 -22.01 -4.95
CA GLY A 322 -24.20 -21.65 -6.09
C GLY A 322 -23.44 -21.42 -7.39
N LEU A 323 -22.19 -21.87 -7.43
CA LEU A 323 -21.32 -21.75 -8.61
C LEU A 323 -21.30 -23.06 -9.42
N LYS A 324 -20.86 -22.98 -10.68
CA LYS A 324 -20.66 -24.17 -11.51
C LYS A 324 -19.43 -24.96 -11.08
N PRO A 325 -19.47 -26.29 -11.10
CA PRO A 325 -18.29 -27.11 -10.87
C PRO A 325 -17.26 -26.91 -12.00
N THR A 326 -15.98 -27.13 -11.69
CA THR A 326 -14.87 -26.95 -12.64
C THR A 326 -15.03 -27.77 -13.92
N SER A 327 -15.61 -28.97 -13.82
CA SER A 327 -15.88 -29.86 -14.94
C SER A 327 -16.87 -29.30 -16.00
N GLU A 328 -17.81 -28.45 -15.59
CA GLU A 328 -18.75 -27.83 -16.51
C GLU A 328 -18.16 -26.62 -17.25
N LEU A 329 -17.25 -25.89 -16.62
CA LEU A 329 -16.54 -24.76 -17.24
C LEU A 329 -15.56 -25.28 -18.31
N TYR A 330 -14.86 -26.37 -18.02
CA TYR A 330 -13.92 -27.01 -18.93
C TYR A 330 -14.55 -27.60 -20.21
N ALA A 331 -15.83 -27.95 -20.16
CA ALA A 331 -16.54 -28.52 -21.29
C ALA A 331 -16.90 -27.51 -22.40
N ASN A 332 -16.89 -26.21 -22.10
CA ASN A 332 -17.22 -25.15 -23.05
C ASN A 332 -16.03 -24.69 -23.90
N ASP A 333 -14.82 -25.15 -23.59
CA ASP A 333 -13.56 -24.73 -24.25
C ASP A 333 -13.08 -25.76 -25.32
N LYS A 334 -13.91 -26.79 -25.62
CA LYS A 334 -13.70 -27.79 -26.66
C LYS A 334 -14.73 -27.63 -27.76
#